data_3362b9edfbbc0c473cc97110053204c0
#
_entry.id   3362b9edfbbc0c473cc97110053204c0
#
_cell.length_a   1.000
_cell.length_b   1.000
_cell.length_c   1.000
_cell.angle_alpha   90.00
_cell.angle_beta   90.00
_cell.angle_gamma   90.00
#
_symmetry.space_group_name_H-M   'P 1'
#
loop_
_entity.id
_entity.type
_entity.pdbx_description
1 polymer ?
#
loop_
_entity_poly.entity_id
_entity_poly.type
_entity_poly.pdbx_seq_one_letter_code
_entity_poly.pdbx_strand_id
1 'polypeptide(L)'
;SPAEVQRVNVDSVAKKLDVILTEENLSKAIGRRGQNVRLATKLLNYEINIMTDQEDSERRQLEFKEKTENFVKNLELDETLGQLLVAEGFSSIDDIKDTVPENLIKIEGIEEDTAKALIERAKEFHQKDQEDISKRIKDLGLEDDLIKHKGLTPGMLVTLGEQKILKLADFADLASDELTGGYDIVKGERIKIQGYLEDFALSKIEADELIMSARNIIYKDWVMKYGEQKNKTNTF
;
A
#
# COMPACT_ATOMS: atom_id res chain seq x y z
N SER A 1 -20.10 -9.98 20.91
CA SER A 1 -20.43 -10.96 21.94
C SER A 1 -20.23 -12.37 21.38
N PRO A 2 -19.45 -13.24 22.00
CA PRO A 2 -19.12 -13.24 23.43
C PRO A 2 -17.71 -12.74 23.79
N ALA A 3 -16.94 -12.13 22.85
CA ALA A 3 -15.60 -11.63 23.13
C ALA A 3 -15.64 -10.20 23.67
N GLU A 4 -14.81 -9.90 24.66
CA GLU A 4 -14.59 -8.56 25.18
C GLU A 4 -13.47 -7.91 24.41
N VAL A 5 -13.76 -6.74 23.83
CA VAL A 5 -12.82 -5.94 23.06
C VAL A 5 -12.27 -4.84 23.97
N GLN A 6 -10.95 -4.72 24.05
CA GLN A 6 -10.29 -3.67 24.84
C GLN A 6 -10.24 -2.35 24.09
N ARG A 7 -9.86 -2.40 22.82
CA ARG A 7 -9.70 -1.21 21.98
C ARG A 7 -9.96 -1.56 20.51
N VAL A 8 -10.47 -0.57 19.79
CA VAL A 8 -10.62 -0.64 18.33
C VAL A 8 -9.98 0.61 17.74
N ASN A 9 -9.00 0.42 16.88
CA ASN A 9 -8.42 1.48 16.08
C ASN A 9 -9.08 1.44 14.69
N VAL A 10 -9.55 2.58 14.23
CA VAL A 10 -10.27 2.71 12.96
C VAL A 10 -9.43 3.51 11.99
N ASP A 11 -9.02 2.89 10.90
CA ASP A 11 -8.47 3.59 9.75
C ASP A 11 -9.57 3.72 8.69
N SER A 12 -10.15 4.92 8.62
CA SER A 12 -11.26 5.18 7.70
C SER A 12 -10.78 5.34 6.25
N VAL A 13 -9.52 5.69 6.04
CA VAL A 13 -8.92 5.87 4.71
C VAL A 13 -8.62 4.51 4.09
N ALA A 14 -7.87 3.69 4.82
CA ALA A 14 -7.55 2.32 4.38
C ALA A 14 -8.70 1.33 4.59
N LYS A 15 -9.83 1.75 5.21
CA LYS A 15 -10.95 0.89 5.61
C LYS A 15 -10.50 -0.32 6.43
N LYS A 16 -9.60 -0.10 7.38
CA LYS A 16 -9.06 -1.11 8.30
C LYS A 16 -9.54 -0.88 9.72
N LEU A 17 -9.78 -1.97 10.43
CA LEU A 17 -10.13 -2.00 11.84
C LEU A 17 -9.17 -2.93 12.57
N ASP A 18 -8.35 -2.38 13.44
CA ASP A 18 -7.54 -3.18 14.35
C ASP A 18 -8.29 -3.35 15.66
N VAL A 19 -8.65 -4.58 15.96
CA VAL A 19 -9.39 -4.98 17.17
C VAL A 19 -8.42 -5.60 18.15
N ILE A 20 -8.14 -4.89 19.24
CA ILE A 20 -7.23 -5.31 20.28
C ILE A 20 -8.02 -5.92 21.43
N LEU A 21 -7.60 -7.11 21.87
CA LEU A 21 -8.25 -7.85 22.92
C LEU A 21 -7.26 -8.73 23.69
N THR A 22 -7.71 -9.31 24.80
CA THR A 22 -6.89 -10.25 25.55
C THR A 22 -6.75 -11.57 24.82
N GLU A 23 -5.66 -12.30 25.10
CA GLU A 23 -5.39 -13.61 24.54
C GLU A 23 -6.57 -14.60 24.74
N GLU A 24 -7.22 -14.55 25.91
CA GLU A 24 -8.38 -15.37 26.24
C GLU A 24 -9.59 -15.11 25.32
N ASN A 25 -9.73 -13.89 24.82
CA ASN A 25 -10.81 -13.48 23.95
C ASN A 25 -10.50 -13.63 22.46
N LEU A 26 -9.23 -13.85 22.09
CA LEU A 26 -8.78 -13.98 20.72
C LEU A 26 -9.56 -15.06 19.95
N SER A 27 -9.59 -16.29 20.48
CA SER A 27 -10.29 -17.40 19.86
C SER A 27 -11.81 -17.20 19.76
N LYS A 28 -12.41 -16.52 20.74
CA LYS A 28 -13.85 -16.16 20.73
C LYS A 28 -14.17 -15.13 19.67
N ALA A 29 -13.30 -14.12 19.50
CA ALA A 29 -13.45 -13.06 18.51
C ALA A 29 -13.30 -13.61 17.08
N ILE A 30 -12.28 -14.41 16.84
CA ILE A 30 -12.03 -15.03 15.53
C ILE A 30 -13.17 -16.01 15.17
N GLY A 31 -13.62 -16.79 16.15
CA GLY A 31 -14.66 -17.82 15.95
C GLY A 31 -14.14 -19.04 15.19
N ARG A 32 -15.00 -20.07 15.08
CA ARG A 32 -14.64 -21.29 14.36
C ARG A 32 -14.30 -21.00 12.91
N ARG A 33 -13.08 -21.34 12.47
CA ARG A 33 -12.58 -21.11 11.10
C ARG A 33 -12.68 -19.65 10.66
N GLY A 34 -12.56 -18.69 11.58
CA GLY A 34 -12.62 -17.26 11.27
C GLY A 34 -14.02 -16.74 10.89
N GLN A 35 -15.09 -17.46 11.21
CA GLN A 35 -16.45 -17.07 10.80
C GLN A 35 -16.88 -15.71 11.34
N ASN A 36 -16.55 -15.39 12.61
CA ASN A 36 -16.98 -14.14 13.22
C ASN A 36 -16.31 -12.95 12.55
N VAL A 37 -14.99 -13.04 12.31
CA VAL A 37 -14.23 -11.98 11.60
C VAL A 37 -14.76 -11.81 10.18
N ARG A 38 -14.94 -12.92 9.45
CA ARG A 38 -15.46 -12.88 8.06
C ARG A 38 -16.84 -12.25 7.97
N LEU A 39 -17.73 -12.53 8.92
CA LEU A 39 -19.06 -11.94 8.96
C LEU A 39 -18.98 -10.44 9.30
N ALA A 40 -18.15 -10.05 10.27
CA ALA A 40 -17.95 -8.65 10.64
C ALA A 40 -17.34 -7.86 9.48
N THR A 41 -16.33 -8.39 8.80
CA THR A 41 -15.72 -7.79 7.61
C THR A 41 -16.76 -7.54 6.52
N LYS A 42 -17.63 -8.53 6.24
CA LYS A 42 -18.70 -8.37 5.24
C LYS A 42 -19.77 -7.35 5.64
N LEU A 43 -20.11 -7.26 6.93
CA LEU A 43 -21.13 -6.33 7.42
C LEU A 43 -20.63 -4.89 7.42
N LEU A 44 -19.38 -4.67 7.80
CA LEU A 44 -18.80 -3.34 7.96
C LEU A 44 -18.12 -2.83 6.69
N ASN A 45 -17.80 -3.72 5.76
CA ASN A 45 -16.97 -3.42 4.58
C ASN A 45 -15.61 -2.81 4.96
N TYR A 46 -15.04 -3.30 6.06
CA TYR A 46 -13.71 -2.99 6.58
C TYR A 46 -12.89 -4.27 6.69
N GLU A 47 -11.63 -4.19 6.41
CA GLU A 47 -10.69 -5.25 6.76
C GLU A 47 -10.50 -5.25 8.28
N ILE A 48 -10.71 -6.41 8.91
CA ILE A 48 -10.64 -6.53 10.38
C ILE A 48 -9.44 -7.37 10.75
N ASN A 49 -8.47 -6.72 11.42
CA ASN A 49 -7.33 -7.38 12.03
C ASN A 49 -7.63 -7.56 13.51
N ILE A 50 -7.47 -8.78 14.00
CA ILE A 50 -7.62 -9.09 15.42
C ILE A 50 -6.25 -9.46 15.95
N MET A 51 -5.86 -8.80 17.04
CA MET A 51 -4.57 -8.99 17.67
C MET A 51 -4.65 -8.82 19.18
N THR A 52 -3.65 -9.35 19.88
CA THR A 52 -3.48 -9.12 21.30
C THR A 52 -2.83 -7.77 21.58
N ASP A 53 -2.91 -7.31 22.83
CA ASP A 53 -2.26 -6.07 23.25
C ASP A 53 -0.73 -6.15 23.13
N GLN A 54 -0.18 -7.35 23.31
CA GLN A 54 1.25 -7.61 23.12
C GLN A 54 1.64 -7.50 21.64
N GLU A 55 0.90 -8.16 20.74
CA GLU A 55 1.14 -8.08 19.30
C GLU A 55 1.00 -6.64 18.76
N ASP A 56 0.02 -5.88 19.25
CA ASP A 56 -0.14 -4.47 18.90
C ASP A 56 1.03 -3.61 19.41
N SER A 57 1.52 -3.89 20.62
CA SER A 57 2.69 -3.21 21.18
C SER A 57 3.96 -3.51 20.41
N GLU A 58 4.21 -4.78 20.07
CA GLU A 58 5.36 -5.21 19.27
C GLU A 58 5.30 -4.58 17.87
N ARG A 59 4.13 -4.59 17.22
CA ARG A 59 3.92 -3.94 15.92
C ARG A 59 4.24 -2.44 15.98
N ARG A 60 3.72 -1.72 16.97
CA ARG A 60 3.99 -0.28 17.12
C ARG A 60 5.46 0.02 17.37
N GLN A 61 6.15 -0.83 18.15
CA GLN A 61 7.59 -0.67 18.36
C GLN A 61 8.37 -0.90 17.06
N LEU A 62 7.99 -1.91 16.28
CA LEU A 62 8.61 -2.18 15.00
C LEU A 62 8.37 -1.01 14.01
N GLU A 63 7.13 -0.56 13.87
CA GLU A 63 6.78 0.59 13.03
C GLU A 63 7.55 1.87 13.44
N PHE A 64 7.66 2.12 14.74
CA PHE A 64 8.43 3.25 15.27
C PHE A 64 9.90 3.16 14.88
N LYS A 65 10.49 1.97 15.03
CA LYS A 65 11.87 1.70 14.66
C LYS A 65 12.11 1.86 13.17
N GLU A 66 11.28 1.27 12.34
CA GLU A 66 11.38 1.37 10.88
C GLU A 66 11.26 2.80 10.37
N LYS A 67 10.32 3.59 10.91
CA LYS A 67 10.18 5.01 10.59
C LYS A 67 11.40 5.81 11.03
N THR A 68 11.93 5.54 12.23
CA THR A 68 13.15 6.18 12.73
C THR A 68 14.33 5.87 11.83
N GLU A 69 14.56 4.59 11.50
CA GLU A 69 15.64 4.16 10.60
C GLU A 69 15.52 4.80 9.21
N ASN A 70 14.29 4.96 8.71
CA ASN A 70 14.02 5.63 7.44
C ASN A 70 14.47 7.10 7.47
N PHE A 71 14.10 7.84 8.52
CA PHE A 71 14.55 9.24 8.68
C PHE A 71 16.05 9.34 8.85
N VAL A 72 16.64 8.53 9.72
CA VAL A 72 18.10 8.51 9.98
C VAL A 72 18.88 8.27 8.69
N LYS A 73 18.48 7.25 7.93
CA LYS A 73 19.19 6.84 6.72
C LYS A 73 19.05 7.84 5.57
N ASN A 74 17.83 8.32 5.34
CA ASN A 74 17.51 9.06 4.12
C ASN A 74 17.69 10.59 4.29
N LEU A 75 17.58 11.09 5.52
CA LEU A 75 17.82 12.51 5.82
C LEU A 75 19.18 12.75 6.51
N GLU A 76 20.00 11.70 6.69
CA GLU A 76 21.31 11.77 7.34
C GLU A 76 21.22 12.39 8.75
N LEU A 77 20.26 11.91 9.56
CA LEU A 77 20.03 12.39 10.92
C LEU A 77 20.70 11.48 11.95
N ASP A 78 20.91 12.03 13.16
CA ASP A 78 21.16 11.17 14.31
C ASP A 78 19.87 10.45 14.76
N GLU A 79 20.05 9.34 15.48
CA GLU A 79 18.93 8.50 15.92
C GLU A 79 17.96 9.25 16.83
N THR A 80 18.48 10.14 17.69
CA THR A 80 17.65 10.90 18.63
C THR A 80 16.69 11.82 17.90
N LEU A 81 17.18 12.53 16.88
CA LEU A 81 16.34 13.41 16.08
C LEU A 81 15.34 12.65 15.24
N GLY A 82 15.73 11.48 14.69
CA GLY A 82 14.81 10.58 14.00
C GLY A 82 13.68 10.09 14.90
N GLN A 83 13.99 9.70 16.14
CA GLN A 83 13.00 9.29 17.15
C GLN A 83 12.06 10.41 17.54
N LEU A 84 12.58 11.64 17.71
CA LEU A 84 11.77 12.81 18.03
C LEU A 84 10.76 13.13 16.90
N LEU A 85 11.19 13.09 15.65
CA LEU A 85 10.30 13.32 14.51
C LEU A 85 9.15 12.31 14.48
N VAL A 86 9.45 11.01 14.71
CA VAL A 86 8.41 9.97 14.77
C VAL A 86 7.48 10.17 15.97
N ALA A 87 8.02 10.56 17.14
CA ALA A 87 7.23 10.83 18.35
C ALA A 87 6.26 12.00 18.18
N GLU A 88 6.66 13.02 17.41
CA GLU A 88 5.83 14.19 17.07
C GLU A 88 4.82 13.92 15.93
N GLY A 89 4.79 12.68 15.41
CA GLY A 89 3.78 12.22 14.46
C GLY A 89 4.17 12.28 12.99
N PHE A 90 5.42 12.64 12.67
CA PHE A 90 5.91 12.53 11.30
C PHE A 90 6.09 11.03 10.95
N SER A 91 5.45 10.60 9.88
CA SER A 91 5.42 9.19 9.48
C SER A 91 6.26 8.91 8.23
N SER A 92 6.48 9.94 7.42
CA SER A 92 7.19 9.84 6.14
C SER A 92 8.07 11.07 5.87
N ILE A 93 8.99 10.92 4.93
CA ILE A 93 9.83 12.05 4.46
C ILE A 93 8.97 13.10 3.76
N ASP A 94 7.87 12.68 3.11
CA ASP A 94 6.94 13.61 2.48
C ASP A 94 6.23 14.51 3.50
N ASP A 95 5.93 14.01 4.70
CA ASP A 95 5.36 14.83 5.77
C ASP A 95 6.31 15.98 6.17
N ILE A 96 7.62 15.71 6.17
CA ILE A 96 8.65 16.72 6.46
C ILE A 96 8.78 17.70 5.30
N LYS A 97 8.80 17.20 4.06
CA LYS A 97 8.88 18.02 2.84
C LYS A 97 7.74 19.03 2.72
N ASP A 98 6.52 18.59 3.08
CA ASP A 98 5.28 19.35 2.92
C ASP A 98 4.92 20.20 4.15
N THR A 99 5.71 20.08 5.24
CA THR A 99 5.50 20.87 6.45
C THR A 99 6.14 22.26 6.35
N VAL A 100 5.76 23.13 7.28
CA VAL A 100 6.37 24.46 7.41
C VAL A 100 7.39 24.46 8.57
N PRO A 101 8.46 25.30 8.49
CA PRO A 101 9.51 25.32 9.51
C PRO A 101 8.97 25.53 10.94
N GLU A 102 7.89 26.31 11.09
CA GLU A 102 7.27 26.64 12.37
C GLU A 102 6.72 25.40 13.11
N ASN A 103 6.39 24.36 12.39
CA ASN A 103 5.93 23.10 13.01
C ASN A 103 7.12 22.28 13.53
N LEU A 104 8.23 22.29 12.82
CA LEU A 104 9.46 21.59 13.26
C LEU A 104 10.12 22.28 14.43
N ILE A 105 10.11 23.62 14.50
CA ILE A 105 10.68 24.41 15.61
C ILE A 105 9.96 24.16 16.94
N LYS A 106 8.72 23.68 16.92
CA LYS A 106 7.99 23.27 18.15
C LYS A 106 8.59 22.06 18.83
N ILE A 107 9.36 21.28 18.08
CA ILE A 107 10.04 20.07 18.57
C ILE A 107 11.28 20.50 19.35
N GLU A 108 11.41 20.02 20.59
CA GLU A 108 12.54 20.34 21.44
C GLU A 108 13.86 19.90 20.78
N GLY A 109 14.80 20.82 20.67
CA GLY A 109 16.11 20.57 20.05
C GLY A 109 16.18 20.89 18.55
N ILE A 110 15.11 21.35 17.89
CA ILE A 110 15.12 21.79 16.51
C ILE A 110 15.11 23.32 16.44
N GLU A 111 16.21 23.91 16.01
CA GLU A 111 16.34 25.34 15.72
C GLU A 111 15.85 25.67 14.31
N GLU A 112 15.62 26.95 14.03
CA GLU A 112 15.08 27.41 12.74
C GLU A 112 15.95 26.98 11.55
N ASP A 113 17.26 27.07 11.69
CA ASP A 113 18.20 26.66 10.64
C ASP A 113 18.16 25.15 10.41
N THR A 114 18.05 24.36 11.48
CA THR A 114 17.90 22.90 11.42
C THR A 114 16.59 22.52 10.74
N ALA A 115 15.48 23.19 11.09
CA ALA A 115 14.18 22.96 10.49
C ALA A 115 14.20 23.21 8.96
N LYS A 116 14.79 24.31 8.52
CA LYS A 116 14.95 24.62 7.10
C LYS A 116 15.82 23.60 6.39
N ALA A 117 16.94 23.21 7.00
CA ALA A 117 17.85 22.20 6.44
C ALA A 117 17.16 20.83 6.31
N LEU A 118 16.34 20.43 7.28
CA LEU A 118 15.55 19.19 7.24
C LEU A 118 14.56 19.18 6.07
N ILE A 119 13.81 20.27 5.89
CA ILE A 119 12.85 20.39 4.79
C ILE A 119 13.59 20.37 3.43
N GLU A 120 14.74 21.03 3.32
CA GLU A 120 15.55 21.03 2.09
C GLU A 120 16.05 19.62 1.76
N ARG A 121 16.63 18.91 2.74
CA ARG A 121 17.05 17.51 2.57
C ARG A 121 15.88 16.58 2.20
N ALA A 122 14.72 16.78 2.79
CA ALA A 122 13.53 16.00 2.45
C ALA A 122 13.09 16.24 1.00
N LYS A 123 13.16 17.47 0.50
CA LYS A 123 12.89 17.82 -0.90
C LYS A 123 13.91 17.21 -1.85
N GLU A 124 15.20 17.33 -1.53
CA GLU A 124 16.30 16.76 -2.33
C GLU A 124 16.17 15.23 -2.40
N PHE A 125 15.88 14.57 -1.27
CA PHE A 125 15.64 13.13 -1.22
C PHE A 125 14.45 12.74 -2.10
N HIS A 126 13.33 13.43 -1.96
CA HIS A 126 12.13 13.17 -2.76
C HIS A 126 12.40 13.33 -4.26
N GLN A 127 13.11 14.38 -4.67
CA GLN A 127 13.46 14.59 -6.07
C GLN A 127 14.37 13.48 -6.60
N LYS A 128 15.39 13.10 -5.83
CA LYS A 128 16.31 12.03 -6.21
C LYS A 128 15.59 10.68 -6.31
N ASP A 129 14.72 10.36 -5.35
CA ASP A 129 13.92 9.15 -5.36
C ASP A 129 13.01 9.07 -6.59
N GLN A 130 12.35 10.18 -6.95
CA GLN A 130 11.55 10.31 -8.17
C GLN A 130 12.36 10.10 -9.45
N GLU A 131 13.58 10.64 -9.51
CA GLU A 131 14.48 10.44 -10.64
C GLU A 131 14.94 8.99 -10.74
N ASP A 132 15.30 8.36 -9.62
CA ASP A 132 15.74 6.98 -9.57
C ASP A 132 14.59 6.00 -9.92
N ILE A 133 13.38 6.23 -9.42
CA ILE A 133 12.18 5.49 -9.81
C ILE A 133 11.92 5.65 -11.32
N SER A 134 12.01 6.87 -11.85
CA SER A 134 11.80 7.15 -13.28
C SER A 134 12.82 6.44 -14.17
N LYS A 135 14.08 6.40 -13.75
CA LYS A 135 15.14 5.62 -14.43
C LYS A 135 14.81 4.12 -14.39
N ARG A 136 14.46 3.61 -13.22
CA ARG A 136 14.16 2.19 -13.02
C ARG A 136 12.97 1.73 -13.86
N ILE A 137 11.92 2.55 -13.97
CA ILE A 137 10.77 2.29 -14.87
C ILE A 137 11.24 2.16 -16.33
N LYS A 138 12.15 3.06 -16.79
CA LYS A 138 12.70 3.00 -18.16
C LYS A 138 13.58 1.78 -18.37
N ASP A 139 14.45 1.46 -17.40
CA ASP A 139 15.38 0.32 -17.48
C ASP A 139 14.62 -1.02 -17.48
N LEU A 140 13.50 -1.10 -16.79
CA LEU A 140 12.62 -2.27 -16.78
C LEU A 140 11.86 -2.45 -18.11
N GLY A 141 11.76 -1.41 -18.94
CA GLY A 141 11.15 -1.48 -20.27
C GLY A 141 9.62 -1.55 -20.24
N LEU A 142 8.97 -0.89 -19.27
CA LEU A 142 7.52 -0.78 -19.24
C LEU A 142 7.00 -0.02 -20.45
N GLU A 143 5.87 -0.47 -21.02
CA GLU A 143 5.21 0.22 -22.11
C GLU A 143 4.47 1.48 -21.63
N ASP A 144 4.40 2.48 -22.48
CA ASP A 144 3.81 3.79 -22.23
C ASP A 144 2.35 3.71 -21.72
N ASP A 145 1.59 2.76 -22.23
CA ASP A 145 0.18 2.56 -21.88
C ASP A 145 0.01 2.10 -20.43
N LEU A 146 0.92 1.26 -19.94
CA LEU A 146 0.94 0.85 -18.53
C LEU A 146 1.42 2.00 -17.64
N ILE A 147 2.47 2.73 -18.06
CA ILE A 147 3.03 3.88 -17.29
C ILE A 147 1.96 4.97 -17.11
N LYS A 148 1.16 5.23 -18.15
CA LYS A 148 0.11 6.27 -18.13
C LYS A 148 -1.21 5.82 -17.53
N HIS A 149 -1.31 4.56 -17.10
CA HIS A 149 -2.55 4.03 -16.54
C HIS A 149 -2.87 4.69 -15.21
N LYS A 150 -4.07 5.27 -15.11
CA LYS A 150 -4.52 5.99 -13.92
C LYS A 150 -4.67 5.03 -12.74
N GLY A 151 -4.14 5.46 -11.60
CA GLY A 151 -4.22 4.72 -10.34
C GLY A 151 -3.00 3.85 -10.05
N LEU A 152 -2.10 3.61 -11.02
CA LEU A 152 -0.80 3.02 -10.75
C LEU A 152 0.19 4.09 -10.32
N THR A 153 0.76 3.94 -9.14
CA THR A 153 1.82 4.81 -8.64
C THR A 153 3.18 4.41 -9.24
N PRO A 154 4.16 5.30 -9.28
CA PRO A 154 5.50 4.96 -9.77
C PRO A 154 6.13 3.77 -9.06
N GLY A 155 5.93 3.64 -7.74
CA GLY A 155 6.38 2.46 -6.98
C GLY A 155 5.71 1.17 -7.44
N MET A 156 4.38 1.18 -7.66
CA MET A 156 3.67 0.02 -8.20
C MET A 156 4.19 -0.38 -9.59
N LEU A 157 4.48 0.61 -10.45
CA LEU A 157 5.04 0.34 -11.78
C LEU A 157 6.40 -0.35 -11.70
N VAL A 158 7.29 0.07 -10.80
CA VAL A 158 8.58 -0.61 -10.58
C VAL A 158 8.35 -2.05 -10.16
N THR A 159 7.49 -2.28 -9.16
CA THR A 159 7.20 -3.64 -8.67
C THR A 159 6.61 -4.53 -9.77
N LEU A 160 5.64 -4.03 -10.55
CA LEU A 160 5.09 -4.76 -11.69
C LEU A 160 6.16 -5.07 -12.75
N GLY A 161 7.02 -4.12 -13.06
CA GLY A 161 8.13 -4.31 -14.00
C GLY A 161 9.12 -5.38 -13.55
N GLU A 162 9.46 -5.45 -12.27
CA GLU A 162 10.30 -6.48 -11.67
C GLU A 162 9.67 -7.88 -11.78
N GLN A 163 8.35 -7.96 -11.74
CA GLN A 163 7.56 -9.18 -11.97
C GLN A 163 7.31 -9.48 -13.46
N LYS A 164 7.93 -8.70 -14.37
CA LYS A 164 7.81 -8.81 -15.83
C LYS A 164 6.41 -8.54 -16.37
N ILE A 165 5.60 -7.80 -15.65
CA ILE A 165 4.33 -7.24 -16.11
C ILE A 165 4.66 -5.89 -16.75
N LEU A 166 4.92 -5.91 -18.06
CA LEU A 166 5.48 -4.75 -18.78
C LEU A 166 4.44 -4.00 -19.60
N LYS A 167 3.31 -4.63 -19.90
CA LYS A 167 2.27 -4.12 -20.79
C LYS A 167 0.94 -3.96 -20.05
N LEU A 168 0.15 -3.00 -20.51
CA LEU A 168 -1.22 -2.84 -19.99
C LEU A 168 -2.08 -4.08 -20.24
N ALA A 169 -1.82 -4.83 -21.31
CA ALA A 169 -2.49 -6.09 -21.60
C ALA A 169 -2.19 -7.15 -20.54
N ASP A 170 -0.90 -7.33 -20.18
CA ASP A 170 -0.48 -8.28 -19.16
C ASP A 170 -1.10 -7.94 -17.79
N PHE A 171 -1.17 -6.64 -17.46
CA PHE A 171 -1.82 -6.16 -16.25
C PHE A 171 -3.35 -6.39 -16.26
N ALA A 172 -3.99 -6.19 -17.41
CA ALA A 172 -5.42 -6.43 -17.60
C ALA A 172 -5.81 -7.92 -17.46
N ASP A 173 -4.89 -8.83 -17.74
CA ASP A 173 -5.11 -10.27 -17.60
C ASP A 173 -5.04 -10.79 -16.15
N LEU A 174 -4.49 -10.00 -15.22
CA LEU A 174 -4.39 -10.37 -13.82
C LEU A 174 -5.75 -10.47 -13.12
N ALA A 175 -5.79 -11.28 -12.08
CA ALA A 175 -6.90 -11.29 -11.11
C ALA A 175 -6.55 -10.39 -9.90
N SER A 176 -7.57 -9.86 -9.22
CA SER A 176 -7.37 -9.04 -8.02
C SER A 176 -6.60 -9.75 -6.91
N ASP A 177 -6.81 -11.07 -6.77
CA ASP A 177 -6.08 -11.88 -5.79
C ASP A 177 -4.58 -12.03 -6.14
N GLU A 178 -4.20 -11.91 -7.42
CA GLU A 178 -2.80 -11.89 -7.84
C GLU A 178 -2.13 -10.55 -7.49
N LEU A 179 -2.87 -9.45 -7.46
CA LEU A 179 -2.35 -8.15 -7.03
C LEU A 179 -2.24 -8.03 -5.52
N THR A 180 -3.31 -8.38 -4.79
CA THR A 180 -3.41 -8.16 -3.34
C THR A 180 -2.89 -9.32 -2.50
N GLY A 181 -2.64 -10.47 -3.13
CA GLY A 181 -2.38 -11.70 -2.42
C GLY A 181 -3.63 -12.30 -1.79
N GLY A 182 -3.46 -13.43 -1.18
CA GLY A 182 -4.57 -14.14 -0.56
C GLY A 182 -4.16 -15.46 0.06
N TYR A 183 -5.14 -16.32 0.24
CA TYR A 183 -4.90 -17.68 0.72
C TYR A 183 -5.55 -18.67 -0.23
N ASP A 184 -4.80 -19.68 -0.63
CA ASP A 184 -5.33 -20.81 -1.40
C ASP A 184 -5.25 -22.12 -0.58
N ILE A 185 -6.03 -23.10 -0.98
CA ILE A 185 -6.04 -24.44 -0.36
C ILE A 185 -5.33 -25.41 -1.28
N VAL A 186 -4.04 -25.65 -1.01
CA VAL A 186 -3.25 -26.63 -1.75
C VAL A 186 -3.12 -27.91 -0.92
N LYS A 187 -3.60 -29.03 -1.43
CA LYS A 187 -3.59 -30.34 -0.74
C LYS A 187 -4.25 -30.35 0.65
N GLY A 188 -5.24 -29.47 0.87
CA GLY A 188 -5.95 -29.37 2.14
C GLY A 188 -5.31 -28.44 3.17
N GLU A 189 -4.16 -27.88 2.88
CA GLU A 189 -3.48 -26.86 3.71
C GLU A 189 -3.73 -25.46 3.15
N ARG A 190 -3.95 -24.50 4.06
CA ARG A 190 -4.13 -23.10 3.70
C ARG A 190 -2.75 -22.45 3.52
N ILE A 191 -2.40 -22.15 2.28
CA ILE A 191 -1.12 -21.52 1.93
C ILE A 191 -1.39 -20.05 1.60
N LYS A 192 -0.54 -19.16 2.15
CA LYS A 192 -0.55 -17.75 1.77
C LYS A 192 0.10 -17.59 0.39
N ILE A 193 -0.61 -16.96 -0.53
CA ILE A 193 -0.07 -16.55 -1.83
C ILE A 193 0.22 -15.06 -1.74
N GLN A 194 1.46 -14.69 -2.02
CA GLN A 194 1.89 -13.30 -2.02
C GLN A 194 1.37 -12.61 -3.28
N GLY A 195 0.75 -11.42 -3.11
CA GLY A 195 0.31 -10.59 -4.22
C GLY A 195 1.44 -9.72 -4.76
N TYR A 196 1.38 -9.41 -6.05
CA TYR A 196 2.38 -8.55 -6.70
C TYR A 196 2.46 -7.15 -6.09
N LEU A 197 1.34 -6.61 -5.61
CA LEU A 197 1.23 -5.28 -5.00
C LEU A 197 0.77 -5.35 -3.53
N GLU A 198 1.04 -6.46 -2.83
CA GLU A 198 0.65 -6.65 -1.42
C GLU A 198 1.19 -5.53 -0.52
N ASP A 199 2.42 -5.07 -0.77
CA ASP A 199 3.11 -4.04 0.01
C ASP A 199 2.46 -2.64 -0.12
N PHE A 200 1.64 -2.43 -1.14
CA PHE A 200 0.91 -1.17 -1.36
C PHE A 200 -0.45 -1.13 -0.66
N ALA A 201 -0.77 -2.16 0.11
CA ALA A 201 -1.98 -2.25 0.93
C ALA A 201 -3.29 -1.97 0.16
N LEU A 202 -3.32 -2.31 -1.14
CA LEU A 202 -4.53 -2.21 -1.96
C LEU A 202 -5.63 -3.09 -1.40
N SER A 203 -6.83 -2.54 -1.27
CA SER A 203 -8.02 -3.35 -1.04
C SER A 203 -8.37 -4.15 -2.29
N LYS A 204 -9.10 -5.25 -2.12
CA LYS A 204 -9.56 -6.06 -3.26
C LYS A 204 -10.44 -5.26 -4.23
N ILE A 205 -11.20 -4.30 -3.72
CA ILE A 205 -12.06 -3.42 -4.54
C ILE A 205 -11.21 -2.50 -5.41
N GLU A 206 -10.19 -1.86 -4.82
CA GLU A 206 -9.27 -1.01 -5.57
C GLU A 206 -8.48 -1.79 -6.62
N ALA A 207 -8.02 -2.99 -6.29
CA ALA A 207 -7.37 -3.88 -7.23
C ALA A 207 -8.30 -4.27 -8.40
N ASP A 208 -9.56 -4.62 -8.10
CA ASP A 208 -10.58 -4.89 -9.13
C ASP A 208 -10.84 -3.66 -10.02
N GLU A 209 -10.95 -2.46 -9.45
CA GLU A 209 -11.15 -1.22 -10.20
C GLU A 209 -9.98 -0.91 -11.14
N LEU A 210 -8.73 -1.10 -10.68
CA LEU A 210 -7.52 -0.91 -11.48
C LEU A 210 -7.51 -1.87 -12.68
N ILE A 211 -7.72 -3.17 -12.43
CA ILE A 211 -7.74 -4.19 -13.49
C ILE A 211 -8.89 -3.95 -14.48
N MET A 212 -10.09 -3.65 -13.98
CA MET A 212 -11.25 -3.40 -14.84
C MET A 212 -11.08 -2.13 -15.69
N SER A 213 -10.42 -1.10 -15.16
CA SER A 213 -10.10 0.09 -15.94
C SER A 213 -9.11 -0.22 -17.07
N ALA A 214 -8.10 -1.05 -16.82
CA ALA A 214 -7.16 -1.53 -17.84
C ALA A 214 -7.86 -2.37 -18.92
N ARG A 215 -8.72 -3.32 -18.51
CA ARG A 215 -9.54 -4.12 -19.40
C ARG A 215 -10.41 -3.25 -20.33
N ASN A 216 -11.04 -2.23 -19.76
CA ASN A 216 -11.89 -1.32 -20.54
C ASN A 216 -11.12 -0.57 -21.64
N ILE A 217 -9.85 -0.24 -21.41
CA ILE A 217 -8.98 0.38 -22.41
C ILE A 217 -8.66 -0.63 -23.51
N ILE A 218 -8.15 -1.80 -23.14
CA ILE A 218 -7.72 -2.86 -24.08
C ILE A 218 -8.89 -3.36 -24.91
N TYR A 219 -10.06 -3.63 -24.31
CA TYR A 219 -11.21 -4.15 -25.05
C TYR A 219 -11.85 -3.10 -25.97
N LYS A 220 -11.84 -1.81 -25.63
CA LYS A 220 -12.27 -0.75 -26.55
C LYS A 220 -11.38 -0.70 -27.80
N ASP A 221 -10.07 -0.77 -27.60
CA ASP A 221 -9.13 -0.77 -28.72
C ASP A 221 -9.27 -2.06 -29.56
N TRP A 222 -9.50 -3.18 -28.90
CA TRP A 222 -9.75 -4.45 -29.61
C TRP A 222 -11.04 -4.40 -30.44
N VAL A 223 -12.14 -3.89 -29.89
CA VAL A 223 -13.42 -3.74 -30.61
C VAL A 223 -13.31 -2.73 -31.78
N MET A 224 -12.60 -1.60 -31.61
CA MET A 224 -12.32 -0.68 -32.68
C MET A 224 -11.47 -1.30 -33.80
N LYS A 225 -10.41 -2.01 -33.42
CA LYS A 225 -9.44 -2.58 -34.37
C LYS A 225 -9.98 -3.80 -35.13
N TYR A 226 -10.82 -4.61 -34.51
CA TYR A 226 -11.32 -5.88 -35.10
C TYR A 226 -12.81 -5.90 -35.34
N GLY A 227 -13.61 -5.03 -34.73
CA GLY A 227 -15.04 -4.90 -34.97
C GLY A 227 -15.35 -4.34 -36.36
N GLU A 228 -14.51 -3.45 -36.90
CA GLU A 228 -14.62 -2.92 -38.25
C GLU A 228 -14.26 -3.93 -39.35
N GLN A 229 -13.42 -4.92 -39.06
CA GLN A 229 -13.07 -5.97 -40.01
C GLN A 229 -14.22 -6.96 -40.26
N LYS A 230 -15.06 -7.24 -39.24
CA LYS A 230 -16.26 -8.09 -39.45
C LYS A 230 -17.35 -7.45 -40.31
N ASN A 231 -17.45 -6.12 -40.31
CA ASN A 231 -18.40 -5.41 -41.15
C ASN A 231 -17.98 -5.31 -42.64
N LYS A 232 -16.68 -5.47 -42.93
CA LYS A 232 -16.18 -5.48 -44.33
C LYS A 232 -16.24 -6.85 -44.99
N THR A 233 -16.39 -7.93 -44.24
CA THR A 233 -16.52 -9.29 -44.81
C THR A 233 -17.95 -9.78 -45.01
N ASN A 234 -18.96 -9.02 -44.57
CA ASN A 234 -20.39 -9.35 -44.80
C ASN A 234 -21.06 -8.57 -45.91
N THR A 235 -20.29 -7.96 -46.81
CA THR A 235 -20.84 -7.28 -48.00
C THR A 235 -20.33 -7.99 -49.29
N PHE A 236 -20.72 -9.26 -49.44
CA PHE A 236 -20.73 -9.97 -50.73
C PHE A 236 -21.95 -10.88 -50.76
#